data_75092cd4d84c9833c6a91d51ed6435e5
#
_entry.id   75092cd4d84c9833c6a91d51ed6435e5
#
_cell.length_a   1.000
_cell.length_b   1.000
_cell.length_c   1.000
_cell.angle_alpha   90.00
_cell.angle_beta   90.00
_cell.angle_gamma   90.00
#
_symmetry.space_group_name_H-M   'P 1'
#
loop_
_entity.id
_entity.type
_entity.pdbx_description
1 polymer ?
#
loop_
_entity_poly.entity_id
_entity_poly.type
_entity_poly.pdbx_seq_one_letter_code
_entity_poly.pdbx_strand_id
1 'polypeptide(L)'
;KQFPELKWLDGADFVSSFIDGENSPRWQLNWSGNEKNGASITVSAVNGRILAFNLWEQEEESDLAALPQLSEAEALAKAEKFLQRLAPAELAECRYQAGDPLRPYLRERSWHLAYNFNFQRFANDIPFNYNGLRVTVDADSGAVIGYDYIWTEGAVPAPEQAIGADKAAAIAETAGKMELQYYLPNAKRGETAKPILVYQAPKLNRLAVNALTGEVYTDSLYYGRGEAEAAKNSVAYDALSPAELKEVTLLEGLLTQDQAEAKARQIFTIAKA
;
A
#
# COMPACT_ATOMS: atom_id res chain seq x y z
N LYS A 1 -11.08 -27.64 -6.72
CA LYS A 1 -12.24 -26.89 -7.33
C LYS A 1 -12.74 -25.79 -6.40
N GLN A 2 -11.81 -24.95 -5.92
CA GLN A 2 -12.17 -23.87 -4.98
C GLN A 2 -12.43 -22.51 -5.67
N PHE A 3 -12.09 -22.38 -6.97
CA PHE A 3 -12.15 -21.12 -7.71
C PHE A 3 -12.68 -21.35 -9.13
N PRO A 4 -14.00 -21.60 -9.33
CA PRO A 4 -14.54 -21.79 -10.67
C PRO A 4 -14.38 -20.56 -11.57
N GLU A 5 -14.20 -19.39 -10.97
CA GLU A 5 -14.08 -18.11 -11.65
C GLU A 5 -12.63 -17.74 -12.03
N LEU A 6 -11.64 -18.37 -11.42
CA LEU A 6 -10.22 -18.22 -11.74
C LEU A 6 -9.67 -19.49 -12.38
N LYS A 7 -10.35 -19.99 -13.40
CA LYS A 7 -9.95 -21.22 -14.13
C LYS A 7 -8.54 -21.15 -14.71
N TRP A 8 -8.05 -19.96 -14.99
CA TRP A 8 -6.71 -19.74 -15.50
C TRP A 8 -5.62 -20.06 -14.46
N LEU A 9 -5.92 -20.03 -13.16
CA LEU A 9 -4.98 -20.35 -12.08
C LEU A 9 -4.47 -21.80 -12.14
N ASP A 10 -5.29 -22.73 -12.60
CA ASP A 10 -4.91 -24.16 -12.67
C ASP A 10 -3.84 -24.44 -13.75
N GLY A 11 -3.68 -23.52 -14.72
CA GLY A 11 -2.67 -23.60 -15.78
C GLY A 11 -1.67 -22.45 -15.76
N ALA A 12 -1.65 -21.64 -14.70
CA ALA A 12 -0.80 -20.48 -14.58
C ALA A 12 0.66 -20.87 -14.27
N ASP A 13 1.60 -20.18 -14.89
CA ASP A 13 3.00 -20.22 -14.50
C ASP A 13 3.12 -19.61 -13.10
N PHE A 14 3.78 -20.34 -12.21
CA PHE A 14 4.00 -19.93 -10.83
C PHE A 14 5.46 -19.61 -10.57
N VAL A 15 5.72 -18.43 -10.03
CA VAL A 15 7.04 -17.99 -9.60
C VAL A 15 6.94 -17.47 -8.16
N SER A 16 7.86 -17.87 -7.33
CA SER A 16 8.01 -17.38 -5.97
C SER A 16 9.39 -16.78 -5.75
N SER A 17 9.45 -15.73 -4.94
CA SER A 17 10.69 -15.17 -4.43
C SER A 17 10.60 -14.91 -2.94
N PHE A 18 11.71 -15.11 -2.24
CA PHE A 18 11.86 -14.79 -0.84
C PHE A 18 12.62 -13.48 -0.69
N ILE A 19 12.09 -12.56 0.09
CA ILE A 19 12.71 -11.26 0.36
C ILE A 19 13.07 -11.25 1.84
N ASP A 20 14.37 -11.32 2.12
CA ASP A 20 14.92 -11.18 3.46
C ASP A 20 15.09 -9.68 3.77
N GLY A 21 13.98 -9.04 4.17
CA GLY A 21 14.03 -7.67 4.70
C GLY A 21 14.44 -7.69 6.17
N GLU A 22 15.39 -6.84 6.58
CA GLU A 22 16.00 -6.82 7.94
C GLU A 22 15.03 -6.97 9.11
N ASN A 23 13.74 -6.67 8.95
CA ASN A 23 12.72 -6.80 9.99
C ASN A 23 11.38 -7.40 9.49
N SER A 24 11.28 -7.81 8.24
CA SER A 24 10.03 -8.31 7.66
C SER A 24 10.27 -9.30 6.50
N PRO A 25 10.79 -10.50 6.80
CA PRO A 25 10.96 -11.52 5.78
C PRO A 25 9.59 -11.90 5.20
N ARG A 26 9.53 -11.98 3.87
CA ARG A 26 8.26 -12.19 3.15
C ARG A 26 8.44 -13.00 1.89
N TRP A 27 7.40 -13.72 1.52
CA TRP A 27 7.26 -14.38 0.25
C TRP A 27 6.49 -13.49 -0.74
N GLN A 28 6.99 -13.36 -1.93
CA GLN A 28 6.26 -12.81 -3.07
C GLN A 28 5.92 -13.95 -4.01
N LEU A 29 4.64 -14.13 -4.27
CA LEU A 29 4.07 -15.25 -5.00
C LEU A 29 3.33 -14.69 -6.20
N ASN A 30 3.72 -15.11 -7.41
CA ASN A 30 3.17 -14.59 -8.65
C ASN A 30 2.64 -15.75 -9.49
N TRP A 31 1.44 -15.59 -9.98
CA TRP A 31 0.80 -16.47 -10.95
C TRP A 31 0.55 -15.70 -12.24
N SER A 32 1.00 -16.23 -13.37
CA SER A 32 0.75 -15.69 -14.70
C SER A 32 -0.01 -16.71 -15.51
N GLY A 33 -1.27 -16.42 -15.84
CA GLY A 33 -2.12 -17.34 -16.62
C GLY A 33 -1.76 -17.34 -18.09
N ASN A 34 -1.86 -16.20 -18.70
CA ASN A 34 -1.41 -15.86 -20.04
C ASN A 34 -1.02 -14.39 -19.97
N GLU A 35 -0.67 -13.75 -21.08
CA GLU A 35 -0.34 -12.32 -21.09
C GLU A 35 -1.47 -11.42 -20.52
N LYS A 36 -2.66 -11.98 -20.27
CA LYS A 36 -3.88 -11.25 -19.93
C LYS A 36 -4.28 -11.32 -18.46
N ASN A 37 -3.88 -12.38 -17.73
CA ASN A 37 -4.37 -12.64 -16.38
C ASN A 37 -3.21 -12.96 -15.45
N GLY A 38 -3.27 -12.45 -14.25
CA GLY A 38 -2.28 -12.77 -13.23
C GLY A 38 -2.69 -12.35 -11.83
N ALA A 39 -1.91 -12.83 -10.88
CA ALA A 39 -2.05 -12.48 -9.48
C ALA A 39 -0.67 -12.35 -8.84
N SER A 40 -0.52 -11.34 -7.99
CA SER A 40 0.65 -11.17 -7.13
C SER A 40 0.18 -11.10 -5.68
N ILE A 41 0.77 -11.92 -4.82
CA ILE A 41 0.43 -11.95 -3.40
C ILE A 41 1.72 -11.92 -2.59
N THR A 42 1.78 -11.01 -1.63
CA THR A 42 2.88 -10.94 -0.67
C THR A 42 2.42 -11.48 0.68
N VAL A 43 3.16 -12.43 1.22
CA VAL A 43 2.84 -13.12 2.48
C VAL A 43 4.00 -12.93 3.46
N SER A 44 3.71 -12.50 4.68
CA SER A 44 4.71 -12.48 5.75
C SER A 44 5.23 -13.89 6.02
N ALA A 45 6.53 -14.07 5.96
CA ALA A 45 7.16 -15.36 6.26
C ALA A 45 7.15 -15.68 7.76
N VAL A 46 6.93 -14.68 8.62
CA VAL A 46 6.91 -14.85 10.08
C VAL A 46 5.58 -15.42 10.57
N ASN A 47 4.45 -14.87 10.10
CA ASN A 47 3.14 -15.17 10.66
C ASN A 47 2.09 -15.59 9.63
N GLY A 48 2.45 -15.63 8.34
CA GLY A 48 1.55 -16.02 7.25
C GLY A 48 0.47 -14.99 6.92
N ARG A 49 0.60 -13.74 7.40
CA ARG A 49 -0.32 -12.66 7.08
C ARG A 49 -0.16 -12.26 5.62
N ILE A 50 -1.28 -12.00 4.96
CA ILE A 50 -1.28 -11.39 3.63
C ILE A 50 -0.94 -9.91 3.80
N LEU A 51 0.16 -9.47 3.17
CA LEU A 51 0.65 -8.09 3.22
C LEU A 51 0.19 -7.29 2.01
N ALA A 52 0.09 -7.92 0.86
CA ALA A 52 -0.43 -7.31 -0.34
C ALA A 52 -1.06 -8.36 -1.24
N PHE A 53 -2.00 -7.93 -2.04
CA PHE A 53 -2.66 -8.74 -3.04
C PHE A 53 -3.00 -7.86 -4.23
N ASN A 54 -2.70 -8.30 -5.43
CA ASN A 54 -3.12 -7.67 -6.67
C ASN A 54 -3.55 -8.74 -7.67
N LEU A 55 -4.73 -8.59 -8.21
CA LEU A 55 -5.31 -9.44 -9.23
C LEU A 55 -5.56 -8.61 -10.48
N TRP A 56 -5.12 -9.07 -11.62
CA TRP A 56 -5.44 -8.49 -12.92
C TRP A 56 -6.00 -9.57 -13.82
N GLU A 57 -7.11 -9.29 -14.42
CA GLU A 57 -7.84 -10.16 -15.35
C GLU A 57 -8.26 -9.31 -16.53
N GLN A 58 -7.85 -9.68 -17.74
CA GLN A 58 -8.26 -8.97 -18.94
C GLN A 58 -9.63 -9.50 -19.37
N GLU A 59 -10.62 -8.63 -19.36
CA GLU A 59 -11.88 -8.84 -20.07
C GLU A 59 -11.75 -8.39 -21.52
N GLU A 60 -12.51 -9.04 -22.42
CA GLU A 60 -12.62 -8.59 -23.80
C GLU A 60 -13.24 -7.18 -23.84
N GLU A 61 -12.78 -6.35 -24.79
CA GLU A 61 -13.06 -4.92 -24.96
C GLU A 61 -14.26 -4.38 -24.17
N SER A 62 -14.01 -3.73 -23.03
CA SER A 62 -15.04 -2.95 -22.35
C SER A 62 -15.15 -1.58 -23.02
N ASP A 63 -16.37 -1.14 -23.22
CA ASP A 63 -16.67 0.18 -23.77
C ASP A 63 -16.16 1.26 -22.77
N LEU A 64 -15.14 2.03 -23.18
CA LEU A 64 -14.50 3.07 -22.37
C LEU A 64 -15.46 4.15 -21.83
N ALA A 65 -16.67 4.17 -22.34
CA ALA A 65 -17.73 5.12 -21.97
C ALA A 65 -18.70 4.55 -20.92
N ALA A 66 -18.53 3.31 -20.47
CA ALA A 66 -19.45 2.70 -19.53
C ALA A 66 -19.31 3.36 -18.14
N LEU A 67 -20.42 3.75 -17.56
CA LEU A 67 -20.49 4.14 -16.16
C LEU A 67 -20.27 2.90 -15.28
N PRO A 68 -19.68 3.07 -14.08
CA PRO A 68 -19.48 1.95 -13.15
C PRO A 68 -20.83 1.27 -12.85
N GLN A 69 -20.84 -0.06 -12.82
CA GLN A 69 -22.05 -0.84 -12.50
C GLN A 69 -22.40 -0.76 -11.02
N LEU A 70 -21.39 -0.59 -10.15
CA LEU A 70 -21.57 -0.43 -8.71
C LEU A 70 -21.51 1.04 -8.32
N SER A 71 -22.34 1.41 -7.36
CA SER A 71 -22.17 2.66 -6.62
C SER A 71 -21.00 2.56 -5.65
N GLU A 72 -20.46 3.72 -5.23
CA GLU A 72 -19.42 3.78 -4.21
C GLU A 72 -19.83 3.05 -2.92
N ALA A 73 -21.07 3.21 -2.47
CA ALA A 73 -21.57 2.58 -1.25
C ALA A 73 -21.60 1.05 -1.35
N GLU A 74 -22.00 0.49 -2.48
CA GLU A 74 -21.98 -0.95 -2.72
C GLU A 74 -20.56 -1.49 -2.77
N ALA A 75 -19.66 -0.79 -3.43
CA ALA A 75 -18.24 -1.15 -3.50
C ALA A 75 -17.57 -1.05 -2.11
N LEU A 76 -17.88 -0.02 -1.31
CA LEU A 76 -17.39 0.12 0.07
C LEU A 76 -17.85 -1.05 0.94
N ALA A 77 -19.13 -1.43 0.85
CA ALA A 77 -19.65 -2.57 1.61
C ALA A 77 -18.93 -3.89 1.27
N LYS A 78 -18.53 -4.08 -0.01
CA LYS A 78 -17.72 -5.23 -0.42
C LYS A 78 -16.30 -5.16 0.15
N ALA A 79 -15.67 -3.98 0.17
CA ALA A 79 -14.36 -3.77 0.77
C ALA A 79 -14.38 -4.07 2.28
N GLU A 80 -15.38 -3.56 3.00
CA GLU A 80 -15.55 -3.83 4.43
C GLU A 80 -15.77 -5.32 4.72
N LYS A 81 -16.62 -5.97 3.95
CA LYS A 81 -16.87 -7.42 4.07
C LYS A 81 -15.60 -8.24 3.83
N PHE A 82 -14.78 -7.85 2.86
CA PHE A 82 -13.49 -8.46 2.60
C PHE A 82 -12.56 -8.29 3.80
N LEU A 83 -12.42 -7.07 4.33
CA LEU A 83 -11.58 -6.79 5.50
C LEU A 83 -12.04 -7.49 6.77
N GLN A 84 -13.35 -7.60 7.00
CA GLN A 84 -13.91 -8.36 8.12
C GLN A 84 -13.50 -9.84 8.12
N ARG A 85 -13.23 -10.40 6.95
CA ARG A 85 -12.76 -11.78 6.81
C ARG A 85 -11.25 -11.93 6.89
N LEU A 86 -10.53 -10.94 6.32
CA LEU A 86 -9.07 -11.03 6.18
C LEU A 86 -8.31 -10.45 7.37
N ALA A 87 -8.75 -9.31 7.90
CA ALA A 87 -8.06 -8.53 8.91
C ALA A 87 -9.03 -7.86 9.90
N PRO A 88 -9.90 -8.64 10.60
CA PRO A 88 -10.96 -8.07 11.44
C PRO A 88 -10.42 -7.28 12.64
N ALA A 89 -9.29 -7.68 13.21
CA ALA A 89 -8.68 -7.01 14.35
C ALA A 89 -8.14 -5.62 13.94
N GLU A 90 -7.44 -5.57 12.82
CA GLU A 90 -6.87 -4.33 12.28
C GLU A 90 -7.96 -3.39 11.77
N LEU A 91 -9.02 -3.93 11.17
CA LEU A 91 -10.17 -3.13 10.75
C LEU A 91 -10.83 -2.40 11.92
N ALA A 92 -10.87 -3.02 13.10
CA ALA A 92 -11.41 -2.40 14.31
C ALA A 92 -10.59 -1.19 14.80
N GLU A 93 -9.30 -1.13 14.45
CA GLU A 93 -8.43 0.04 14.73
C GLU A 93 -8.45 1.08 13.59
N CYS A 94 -9.17 0.80 12.50
CA CYS A 94 -9.18 1.66 11.33
C CYS A 94 -10.47 2.46 11.21
N ARG A 95 -10.37 3.61 10.52
CA ARG A 95 -11.52 4.42 10.10
C ARG A 95 -11.43 4.67 8.60
N TYR A 96 -12.53 4.45 7.91
CA TYR A 96 -12.62 4.80 6.49
C TYR A 96 -12.40 6.29 6.29
N GLN A 97 -11.51 6.63 5.35
CA GLN A 97 -11.24 7.99 4.95
C GLN A 97 -12.03 8.29 3.68
N ALA A 98 -13.12 9.06 3.83
CA ALA A 98 -13.92 9.52 2.70
C ALA A 98 -13.08 10.41 1.77
N GLY A 99 -13.26 10.23 0.47
CA GLY A 99 -12.55 10.97 -0.58
C GLY A 99 -13.23 10.73 -1.93
N ASP A 100 -12.49 10.87 -3.00
CA ASP A 100 -12.89 10.43 -4.33
C ASP A 100 -12.19 9.08 -4.63
N PRO A 101 -12.85 7.95 -4.31
CA PRO A 101 -12.23 6.64 -4.45
C PRO A 101 -12.21 6.16 -5.90
N LEU A 102 -13.09 6.68 -6.78
CA LEU A 102 -13.18 6.22 -8.16
C LEU A 102 -11.98 6.67 -8.98
N ARG A 103 -11.21 5.71 -9.46
CA ARG A 103 -10.00 5.96 -10.25
C ARG A 103 -10.00 5.15 -11.53
N PRO A 104 -9.65 5.77 -12.67
CA PRO A 104 -9.34 5.01 -13.86
C PRO A 104 -8.00 4.29 -13.68
N TYR A 105 -7.94 3.05 -14.10
CA TYR A 105 -6.68 2.31 -14.21
C TYR A 105 -6.55 1.69 -15.60
N LEU A 106 -5.32 1.61 -16.09
CA LEU A 106 -5.04 1.03 -17.40
C LEU A 106 -4.95 -0.49 -17.27
N ARG A 107 -5.80 -1.19 -17.99
CA ARG A 107 -5.77 -2.63 -18.13
C ARG A 107 -5.51 -2.96 -19.59
N GLU A 108 -4.26 -3.29 -19.89
CA GLU A 108 -3.67 -3.43 -21.21
C GLU A 108 -3.89 -2.22 -22.16
N ARG A 109 -4.90 -2.15 -22.94
CA ARG A 109 -5.16 -1.03 -23.85
C ARG A 109 -6.49 -0.35 -23.60
N SER A 110 -7.21 -0.78 -22.56
CA SER A 110 -8.47 -0.21 -22.14
C SER A 110 -8.40 0.33 -20.71
N TRP A 111 -9.20 1.37 -20.46
CA TRP A 111 -9.33 1.95 -19.12
C TRP A 111 -10.49 1.29 -18.41
N HIS A 112 -10.25 0.79 -17.23
CA HIS A 112 -11.26 0.29 -16.30
C HIS A 112 -11.38 1.25 -15.13
N LEU A 113 -12.51 1.17 -14.46
CA LEU A 113 -12.74 1.94 -13.24
C LEU A 113 -12.59 1.02 -12.03
N ALA A 114 -11.95 1.53 -10.99
CA ALA A 114 -11.89 0.87 -9.70
C ALA A 114 -12.08 1.85 -8.57
N TYR A 115 -12.69 1.39 -7.50
CA TYR A 115 -12.79 2.11 -6.24
C TYR A 115 -11.60 1.75 -5.35
N ASN A 116 -10.92 2.77 -4.82
CA ASN A 116 -9.80 2.61 -3.89
C ASN A 116 -10.21 3.15 -2.52
N PHE A 117 -10.42 2.28 -1.57
CA PHE A 117 -10.83 2.61 -0.22
C PHE A 117 -9.64 2.56 0.74
N ASN A 118 -9.43 3.65 1.47
CA ASN A 118 -8.39 3.76 2.48
C ASN A 118 -9.02 3.70 3.87
N PHE A 119 -8.57 2.75 4.68
CA PHE A 119 -8.94 2.58 6.07
C PHE A 119 -7.72 2.92 6.92
N GLN A 120 -7.66 4.17 7.40
CA GLN A 120 -6.53 4.67 8.17
C GLN A 120 -6.59 4.13 9.60
N ARG A 121 -5.45 3.67 10.10
CA ARG A 121 -5.29 3.27 11.49
C ARG A 121 -5.38 4.47 12.42
N PHE A 122 -6.02 4.28 13.56
CA PHE A 122 -6.05 5.19 14.69
C PHE A 122 -5.54 4.46 15.94
N ALA A 123 -4.64 5.09 16.65
CA ALA A 123 -4.16 4.62 17.94
C ALA A 123 -4.40 5.72 18.97
N ASN A 124 -5.04 5.41 20.09
CA ASN A 124 -5.47 6.38 21.11
C ASN A 124 -6.26 7.55 20.49
N ASP A 125 -7.14 7.29 19.54
CA ASP A 125 -7.89 8.27 18.75
C ASP A 125 -7.03 9.23 17.87
N ILE A 126 -5.75 9.00 17.77
CA ILE A 126 -4.81 9.77 16.95
C ILE A 126 -4.58 9.03 15.62
N PRO A 127 -4.70 9.72 14.46
CA PRO A 127 -4.43 9.10 13.18
C PRO A 127 -2.96 8.68 13.07
N PHE A 128 -2.74 7.41 12.75
CA PHE A 128 -1.40 6.89 12.51
C PHE A 128 -1.12 6.97 11.00
N ASN A 129 -0.49 8.06 10.59
CA ASN A 129 -0.20 8.30 9.18
C ASN A 129 0.62 7.16 8.58
N TYR A 130 0.33 6.83 7.33
CA TYR A 130 0.95 5.72 6.59
C TYR A 130 0.76 4.34 7.24
N ASN A 131 -0.24 4.20 8.11
CA ASN A 131 -0.67 2.92 8.66
C ASN A 131 -2.16 2.73 8.37
N GLY A 132 -2.52 1.51 8.00
CA GLY A 132 -3.90 1.17 7.70
C GLY A 132 -4.01 0.06 6.65
N LEU A 133 -5.21 -0.05 6.11
CA LEU A 133 -5.58 -1.03 5.12
C LEU A 133 -6.08 -0.30 3.88
N ARG A 134 -5.70 -0.79 2.70
CA ARG A 134 -6.23 -0.29 1.43
C ARG A 134 -6.88 -1.43 0.67
N VAL A 135 -8.02 -1.18 0.07
CA VAL A 135 -8.76 -2.16 -0.73
C VAL A 135 -9.13 -1.53 -2.06
N THR A 136 -8.85 -2.24 -3.14
CA THR A 136 -9.28 -1.87 -4.49
C THR A 136 -10.37 -2.82 -4.94
N VAL A 137 -11.51 -2.25 -5.33
CA VAL A 137 -12.70 -2.97 -5.81
C VAL A 137 -12.94 -2.58 -7.25
N ASP A 138 -13.04 -3.56 -8.13
CA ASP A 138 -13.42 -3.35 -9.52
C ASP A 138 -14.86 -2.79 -9.58
N ALA A 139 -15.05 -1.70 -10.32
CA ALA A 139 -16.30 -0.94 -10.32
C ALA A 139 -17.44 -1.62 -11.09
N ASP A 140 -17.13 -2.59 -11.91
CA ASP A 140 -18.11 -3.31 -12.74
C ASP A 140 -18.49 -4.65 -12.11
N SER A 141 -17.52 -5.50 -11.83
CA SER A 141 -17.75 -6.82 -11.24
C SER A 141 -17.96 -6.79 -9.71
N GLY A 142 -17.41 -5.77 -9.04
CA GLY A 142 -17.36 -5.70 -7.59
C GLY A 142 -16.39 -6.70 -6.95
N ALA A 143 -15.52 -7.30 -7.74
CA ALA A 143 -14.45 -8.14 -7.21
C ALA A 143 -13.41 -7.28 -6.49
N VAL A 144 -12.88 -7.79 -5.38
CA VAL A 144 -11.70 -7.19 -4.77
C VAL A 144 -10.48 -7.59 -5.60
N ILE A 145 -9.83 -6.60 -6.21
CA ILE A 145 -8.68 -6.79 -7.09
C ILE A 145 -7.38 -6.30 -6.50
N GLY A 146 -7.42 -5.59 -5.36
CA GLY A 146 -6.23 -5.12 -4.68
C GLY A 146 -6.43 -5.02 -3.17
N TYR A 147 -5.34 -5.25 -2.45
CA TYR A 147 -5.26 -5.09 -1.00
C TYR A 147 -3.84 -4.76 -0.59
N ASP A 148 -3.69 -3.79 0.31
CA ASP A 148 -2.41 -3.48 0.96
C ASP A 148 -2.61 -3.44 2.48
N TYR A 149 -1.70 -4.07 3.18
CA TYR A 149 -1.55 -4.05 4.63
C TYR A 149 -0.32 -3.24 5.00
N ILE A 150 -0.54 -2.02 5.46
CA ILE A 150 0.52 -1.10 5.85
C ILE A 150 0.43 -0.90 7.35
N TRP A 151 1.28 -1.61 8.09
CA TRP A 151 1.13 -1.70 9.53
C TRP A 151 2.45 -1.71 10.26
N THR A 152 2.61 -0.82 11.21
CA THR A 152 3.76 -0.80 12.11
C THR A 152 3.40 -1.59 13.36
N GLU A 153 4.14 -2.66 13.60
CA GLU A 153 4.01 -3.47 14.81
C GLU A 153 4.70 -2.79 15.99
N GLY A 154 4.25 -3.09 17.20
CA GLY A 154 4.85 -2.63 18.43
C GLY A 154 3.98 -1.64 19.23
N ALA A 155 4.50 -1.23 20.37
CA ALA A 155 3.80 -0.32 21.26
C ALA A 155 3.77 1.11 20.69
N VAL A 156 2.58 1.72 20.73
CA VAL A 156 2.40 3.13 20.35
C VAL A 156 2.54 3.99 21.59
N PRO A 157 3.32 5.11 21.54
CA PRO A 157 3.47 6.00 22.68
C PRO A 157 2.13 6.56 23.16
N ALA A 158 2.00 6.69 24.47
CA ALA A 158 0.81 7.26 25.09
C ALA A 158 0.78 8.79 24.91
N PRO A 159 -0.35 9.40 24.52
CA PRO A 159 -0.43 10.81 24.20
C PRO A 159 -0.43 11.75 25.42
N GLU A 160 -0.67 11.22 26.62
CA GLU A 160 -0.76 12.02 27.86
C GLU A 160 0.55 12.73 28.23
N GLN A 161 1.68 12.23 27.70
CA GLN A 161 3.01 12.80 27.93
C GLN A 161 3.43 13.80 26.84
N ALA A 162 2.56 14.02 25.86
CA ALA A 162 2.87 14.90 24.73
C ALA A 162 2.97 16.37 25.19
N ILE A 163 3.94 17.08 24.63
CA ILE A 163 4.00 18.54 24.78
C ILE A 163 2.78 19.17 24.11
N GLY A 164 2.30 20.30 24.68
CA GLY A 164 1.17 21.02 24.10
C GLY A 164 1.49 21.57 22.69
N ALA A 165 0.45 21.74 21.89
CA ALA A 165 0.55 22.20 20.50
C ALA A 165 1.28 23.56 20.39
N ASP A 166 1.04 24.51 21.33
CA ASP A 166 1.70 25.82 21.33
C ASP A 166 3.21 25.70 21.52
N LYS A 167 3.65 24.79 22.39
CA LYS A 167 5.08 24.53 22.59
C LYS A 167 5.70 23.89 21.33
N ALA A 168 5.01 22.95 20.71
CA ALA A 168 5.47 22.34 19.48
C ALA A 168 5.55 23.37 18.34
N ALA A 169 4.56 24.28 18.23
CA ALA A 169 4.57 25.36 17.26
C ALA A 169 5.76 26.31 17.46
N ALA A 170 6.05 26.73 18.69
CA ALA A 170 7.19 27.58 18.99
C ALA A 170 8.54 26.93 18.64
N ILE A 171 8.68 25.61 18.87
CA ILE A 171 9.85 24.85 18.44
C ILE A 171 9.95 24.83 16.90
N ALA A 172 8.83 24.57 16.21
CA ALA A 172 8.77 24.52 14.76
C ALA A 172 9.12 25.89 14.13
N GLU A 173 8.60 26.99 14.67
CA GLU A 173 8.92 28.37 14.23
C GLU A 173 10.42 28.67 14.37
N THR A 174 11.01 28.25 15.48
CA THR A 174 12.45 28.45 15.71
C THR A 174 13.32 27.65 14.74
N ALA A 175 12.90 26.40 14.43
CA ALA A 175 13.60 25.52 13.51
C ALA A 175 13.37 25.87 12.04
N GLY A 176 12.20 26.45 11.75
CA GLY A 176 11.75 26.79 10.40
C GLY A 176 12.03 28.23 9.98
N LYS A 177 13.16 28.82 10.40
CA LYS A 177 13.50 30.20 10.04
C LYS A 177 13.38 30.45 8.55
N MET A 178 12.72 31.57 8.22
CA MET A 178 12.60 32.04 6.85
C MET A 178 13.95 32.60 6.36
N GLU A 179 14.38 32.14 5.21
CA GLU A 179 15.59 32.62 4.53
C GLU A 179 15.21 33.34 3.24
N LEU A 180 15.87 34.44 2.98
CA LEU A 180 15.70 35.20 1.73
C LEU A 180 16.49 34.49 0.64
N GLN A 181 15.80 34.12 -0.45
CA GLN A 181 16.42 33.41 -1.58
C GLN A 181 15.78 33.75 -2.92
N TYR A 182 16.52 33.53 -4.00
CA TYR A 182 15.96 33.63 -5.34
C TYR A 182 15.21 32.34 -5.68
N TYR A 183 13.98 32.52 -6.16
CA TYR A 183 13.13 31.43 -6.63
C TYR A 183 12.83 31.63 -8.13
N LEU A 184 12.93 30.57 -8.91
CA LEU A 184 12.55 30.55 -10.32
C LEU A 184 11.19 29.86 -10.46
N PRO A 185 10.08 30.63 -10.61
CA PRO A 185 8.76 30.03 -10.76
C PRO A 185 8.65 29.30 -12.10
N ASN A 186 7.74 28.31 -12.17
CA ASN A 186 7.45 27.64 -13.42
C ASN A 186 6.89 28.65 -14.44
N ALA A 187 7.52 28.74 -15.61
CA ALA A 187 7.02 29.54 -16.71
C ALA A 187 5.90 28.79 -17.46
N LYS A 188 4.93 29.54 -17.97
CA LYS A 188 3.99 29.00 -18.94
C LYS A 188 4.70 28.64 -20.24
N ARG A 189 4.12 27.72 -21.01
CA ARG A 189 4.68 27.28 -22.29
C ARG A 189 4.87 28.51 -23.22
N GLY A 190 6.10 28.74 -23.61
CA GLY A 190 6.49 29.89 -24.47
C GLY A 190 6.93 31.16 -23.72
N GLU A 191 6.91 31.15 -22.39
CA GLU A 191 7.43 32.24 -21.57
C GLU A 191 8.78 31.87 -20.95
N THR A 192 9.64 32.88 -20.77
CA THR A 192 10.91 32.69 -20.02
C THR A 192 10.66 33.00 -18.55
N ALA A 193 10.96 32.03 -17.67
CA ALA A 193 10.87 32.28 -16.23
C ALA A 193 11.83 33.38 -15.78
N LYS A 194 11.36 34.26 -14.91
CA LYS A 194 12.20 35.30 -14.30
C LYS A 194 12.39 35.01 -12.82
N PRO A 195 13.62 35.12 -12.30
CA PRO A 195 13.87 34.98 -10.89
C PRO A 195 13.08 36.02 -10.08
N ILE A 196 12.48 35.56 -8.99
CA ILE A 196 11.84 36.44 -7.99
C ILE A 196 12.53 36.22 -6.63
N LEU A 197 12.47 37.22 -5.80
CA LEU A 197 13.01 37.15 -4.44
C LEU A 197 11.89 36.74 -3.50
N VAL A 198 12.12 35.67 -2.73
CA VAL A 198 11.13 35.11 -1.79
C VAL A 198 11.75 34.83 -0.43
N TYR A 199 10.94 34.95 0.60
CA TYR A 199 11.26 34.33 1.87
C TYR A 199 10.72 32.91 1.87
N GLN A 200 11.59 31.94 2.02
CA GLN A 200 11.21 30.53 2.09
C GLN A 200 11.79 29.92 3.36
N ALA A 201 10.99 29.09 4.00
CA ALA A 201 11.49 28.21 5.06
C ALA A 201 11.91 26.87 4.43
N PRO A 202 13.19 26.63 4.22
CA PRO A 202 13.68 25.50 3.43
C PRO A 202 13.24 24.12 3.95
N LYS A 203 12.84 24.08 5.21
CA LYS A 203 12.55 22.83 5.93
C LYS A 203 11.09 22.66 6.37
N LEU A 204 10.23 23.69 6.21
CA LEU A 204 8.88 23.70 6.77
C LEU A 204 7.98 22.57 6.22
N ASN A 205 8.12 22.21 4.96
CA ASN A 205 7.32 21.14 4.34
C ASN A 205 7.72 19.72 4.80
N ARG A 206 8.82 19.63 5.57
CA ARG A 206 9.40 18.35 6.04
C ARG A 206 9.71 18.36 7.53
N LEU A 207 9.22 19.37 8.25
CA LEU A 207 9.52 19.54 9.65
C LEU A 207 8.48 18.82 10.50
N ALA A 208 8.93 17.96 11.40
CA ALA A 208 8.11 17.41 12.47
C ALA A 208 8.80 17.62 13.81
N VAL A 209 8.00 17.82 14.83
CA VAL A 209 8.47 17.94 16.22
C VAL A 209 8.05 16.69 16.97
N ASN A 210 9.00 16.00 17.59
CA ASN A 210 8.70 14.88 18.46
C ASN A 210 7.87 15.36 19.65
N ALA A 211 6.66 14.88 19.77
CA ALA A 211 5.71 15.34 20.78
C ALA A 211 6.13 14.95 22.22
N LEU A 212 7.05 14.02 22.41
CA LEU A 212 7.55 13.62 23.74
C LEU A 212 8.82 14.35 24.13
N THR A 213 9.76 14.54 23.17
CA THR A 213 11.10 15.07 23.45
C THR A 213 11.27 16.52 23.03
N GLY A 214 10.46 17.02 22.09
CA GLY A 214 10.66 18.31 21.44
C GLY A 214 11.73 18.30 20.36
N GLU A 215 12.31 17.15 20.03
CA GLU A 215 13.31 17.01 18.97
C GLU A 215 12.70 17.30 17.59
N VAL A 216 13.48 17.98 16.76
CA VAL A 216 13.05 18.39 15.42
C VAL A 216 13.58 17.42 14.36
N TYR A 217 12.69 16.88 13.58
CA TYR A 217 13.00 16.06 12.40
C TYR A 217 12.81 16.89 11.14
N THR A 218 13.82 16.92 10.28
CA THR A 218 13.81 17.69 9.03
C THR A 218 13.92 16.81 7.79
N ASP A 219 14.09 15.50 7.99
CA ASP A 219 14.12 14.53 6.90
C ASP A 219 12.73 14.17 6.42
N SER A 220 12.67 13.69 5.18
CA SER A 220 11.41 13.36 4.55
C SER A 220 10.66 12.26 5.30
N LEU A 221 9.78 12.67 6.19
CA LEU A 221 8.77 11.77 6.76
C LEU A 221 7.82 11.19 5.67
N TYR A 222 8.01 11.65 4.42
CA TYR A 222 7.16 11.32 3.27
C TYR A 222 7.44 9.95 2.67
N TYR A 223 8.64 9.41 2.88
CA TYR A 223 8.94 8.07 2.42
C TYR A 223 8.84 7.13 3.61
N GLY A 224 7.62 6.64 3.83
CA GLY A 224 7.48 5.40 4.60
C GLY A 224 8.47 4.38 4.03
N ARG A 225 9.12 3.62 4.89
CA ARG A 225 10.12 2.59 4.53
C ARG A 225 9.73 1.73 3.31
N GLY A 226 8.42 1.57 3.06
CA GLY A 226 7.90 0.77 1.95
C GLY A 226 8.21 1.32 0.55
N GLU A 227 8.22 2.64 0.34
CA GLU A 227 8.52 3.18 -1.00
C GLU A 227 10.03 3.21 -1.30
N ALA A 228 10.87 3.43 -0.29
CA ALA A 228 12.32 3.34 -0.48
C ALA A 228 12.79 1.88 -0.71
N GLU A 229 12.13 0.91 -0.10
CA GLU A 229 12.35 -0.51 -0.38
C GLU A 229 11.70 -0.94 -1.70
N ALA A 230 10.51 -0.46 -2.04
CA ALA A 230 9.89 -0.74 -3.33
C ALA A 230 10.70 -0.18 -4.51
N ALA A 231 11.28 1.02 -4.37
CA ALA A 231 12.16 1.58 -5.40
C ALA A 231 13.50 0.85 -5.53
N LYS A 232 14.00 0.23 -4.46
CA LYS A 232 15.19 -0.64 -4.51
C LYS A 232 14.88 -2.04 -5.04
N ASN A 233 13.63 -2.48 -4.91
CA ASN A 233 13.20 -3.83 -5.24
C ASN A 233 12.52 -3.95 -6.61
N SER A 234 12.63 -2.96 -7.49
CA SER A 234 12.23 -3.08 -8.90
C SER A 234 13.19 -3.93 -9.75
N VAL A 235 14.08 -4.66 -9.11
CA VAL A 235 14.88 -5.71 -9.78
C VAL A 235 13.93 -6.85 -10.13
N ALA A 236 13.92 -7.28 -11.38
CA ALA A 236 13.22 -8.49 -11.78
C ALA A 236 13.68 -9.64 -10.87
N TYR A 237 12.77 -10.17 -10.08
CA TYR A 237 13.07 -11.29 -9.20
C TYR A 237 13.10 -12.55 -10.06
N ASP A 238 14.27 -13.13 -10.22
CA ASP A 238 14.39 -14.49 -10.74
C ASP A 238 13.80 -15.46 -9.71
N ALA A 239 13.15 -16.52 -10.19
CA ALA A 239 12.68 -17.59 -9.33
C ALA A 239 13.84 -18.17 -8.53
N LEU A 240 13.59 -18.42 -7.22
CA LEU A 240 14.59 -19.07 -6.38
C LEU A 240 14.98 -20.44 -6.95
N SER A 241 16.28 -20.71 -7.00
CA SER A 241 16.77 -22.02 -7.34
C SER A 241 16.37 -23.06 -6.26
N PRO A 242 16.33 -24.35 -6.60
CA PRO A 242 16.02 -25.40 -5.59
C PRO A 242 16.97 -25.40 -4.39
N ALA A 243 18.22 -24.94 -4.56
CA ALA A 243 19.19 -24.83 -3.48
C ALA A 243 18.84 -23.67 -2.54
N GLU A 244 18.50 -22.50 -3.08
CA GLU A 244 18.08 -21.33 -2.30
C GLU A 244 16.77 -21.58 -1.58
N LEU A 245 15.79 -22.25 -2.20
CA LEU A 245 14.55 -22.69 -1.55
C LEU A 245 14.83 -23.59 -0.34
N LYS A 246 15.82 -24.47 -0.46
CA LYS A 246 16.22 -25.35 0.65
C LYS A 246 16.86 -24.56 1.78
N GLU A 247 17.67 -23.58 1.50
CA GLU A 247 18.26 -22.70 2.51
C GLU A 247 17.19 -21.89 3.26
N VAL A 248 16.23 -21.32 2.54
CA VAL A 248 15.09 -20.59 3.18
C VAL A 248 14.29 -21.53 4.08
N THR A 249 14.11 -22.79 3.68
CA THR A 249 13.36 -23.80 4.49
C THR A 249 14.09 -24.15 5.79
N LEU A 250 15.40 -23.92 5.88
CA LEU A 250 16.20 -24.16 7.09
C LEU A 250 16.17 -22.98 8.08
N LEU A 251 15.58 -21.83 7.69
CA LEU A 251 15.43 -20.70 8.62
C LEU A 251 14.35 -21.02 9.65
N GLU A 252 14.76 -21.19 10.90
CA GLU A 252 13.84 -21.49 11.99
C GLU A 252 12.82 -20.35 12.20
N GLY A 253 11.55 -20.74 12.38
CA GLY A 253 10.45 -19.78 12.66
C GLY A 253 9.86 -19.08 11.44
N LEU A 254 10.30 -19.37 10.23
CA LEU A 254 9.73 -18.80 9.01
C LEU A 254 8.85 -19.83 8.26
N LEU A 255 7.85 -19.34 7.54
CA LEU A 255 7.03 -20.17 6.68
C LEU A 255 7.83 -20.65 5.47
N THR A 256 7.61 -21.91 5.11
CA THR A 256 8.08 -22.46 3.83
C THR A 256 7.28 -21.87 2.67
N GLN A 257 7.80 -22.03 1.44
CA GLN A 257 7.09 -21.64 0.22
C GLN A 257 5.69 -22.26 0.16
N ASP A 258 5.57 -23.57 0.40
CA ASP A 258 4.28 -24.28 0.33
C ASP A 258 3.27 -23.75 1.35
N GLN A 259 3.73 -23.42 2.56
CA GLN A 259 2.89 -22.83 3.60
C GLN A 259 2.44 -21.42 3.21
N ALA A 260 3.33 -20.60 2.63
CA ALA A 260 3.00 -19.27 2.14
C ALA A 260 2.03 -19.34 0.96
N GLU A 261 2.24 -20.25 0.02
CA GLU A 261 1.32 -20.46 -1.12
C GLU A 261 -0.07 -20.91 -0.63
N ALA A 262 -0.14 -21.83 0.35
CA ALA A 262 -1.42 -22.24 0.90
C ALA A 262 -2.18 -21.06 1.55
N LYS A 263 -1.48 -20.15 2.22
CA LYS A 263 -2.07 -18.91 2.74
C LYS A 263 -2.53 -17.95 1.65
N ALA A 264 -1.70 -17.75 0.63
CA ALA A 264 -2.02 -16.88 -0.49
C ALA A 264 -3.25 -17.38 -1.26
N ARG A 265 -3.37 -18.69 -1.49
CA ARG A 265 -4.53 -19.27 -2.19
C ARG A 265 -5.86 -19.03 -1.47
N GLN A 266 -5.87 -18.83 -0.15
CA GLN A 266 -7.08 -18.49 0.60
C GLN A 266 -7.65 -17.13 0.21
N ILE A 267 -6.79 -16.17 -0.22
CA ILE A 267 -7.23 -14.82 -0.59
C ILE A 267 -8.21 -14.84 -1.76
N PHE A 268 -8.01 -15.74 -2.72
CA PHE A 268 -8.89 -15.83 -3.89
C PHE A 268 -10.33 -16.21 -3.53
N THR A 269 -10.53 -16.96 -2.43
CA THR A 269 -11.86 -17.27 -1.91
C THR A 269 -12.49 -16.07 -1.22
N ILE A 270 -11.67 -15.26 -0.53
CA ILE A 270 -12.14 -14.11 0.25
C ILE A 270 -12.46 -12.93 -0.69
N ALA A 271 -11.64 -12.72 -1.70
CA ALA A 271 -11.73 -11.57 -2.59
C ALA A 271 -12.99 -11.56 -3.47
N LYS A 272 -13.55 -12.73 -3.78
CA LYS A 272 -14.74 -12.87 -4.63
C LYS A 272 -16.04 -13.17 -3.87
N ALA A 273 -16.05 -13.19 -2.57
CA ALA A 273 -17.22 -13.47 -1.73
C ALA A 273 -17.91 -12.21 -1.17
#